data_1745f6ace2f42673dad5ef89b8052e71
#
_entry.id   1745f6ace2f42673dad5ef89b8052e71
#
_cell.length_a   1.000
_cell.length_b   1.000
_cell.length_c   1.000
_cell.angle_alpha   90.00
_cell.angle_beta   90.00
_cell.angle_gamma   90.00
#
_symmetry.space_group_name_H-M   'P 1'
#
loop_
_entity.id
_entity.type
_entity.pdbx_description
1 polymer ?
#
loop_
_entity_poly.entity_id
_entity_poly.type
_entity_poly.pdbx_seq_one_letter_code
_entity_poly.pdbx_strand_id
1 'polypeptide(L)'
;MSPANVDYLKTNNPQINPSIIEENPNSVDISKIMHKNTDCVEIRKQHHIPLDTTVFVYGGNLGKPQGLGFLLKVIESNLNNSDVFFVLVGSGTEYAKISSWFEKNKPHNALLMQSLPKQEYNKLLKSCDIGMIFLDKRFSIPNFPSRLLSYLENKMPVIAATDSVSDVGYIAQENGFGFSVLNGDLESINRYIKKLSENKSENKRMGQK
;
A
#
# COMPACT_ATOMS: atom_id res chain seq x y z
N MET A 1 -8.68 9.71 -11.95
CA MET A 1 -9.23 8.42 -12.40
C MET A 1 -8.22 7.78 -13.34
N SER A 2 -8.20 6.47 -13.44
CA SER A 2 -7.29 5.70 -14.28
C SER A 2 -7.94 5.28 -15.61
N PRO A 3 -7.18 4.74 -16.58
CA PRO A 3 -7.71 4.14 -17.80
C PRO A 3 -8.86 3.17 -17.55
N ALA A 4 -8.71 2.23 -16.61
CA ALA A 4 -9.76 1.26 -16.28
C ALA A 4 -11.08 1.93 -15.80
N ASN A 5 -10.99 3.05 -15.08
CA ASN A 5 -12.19 3.81 -14.70
C ASN A 5 -12.90 4.43 -15.91
N VAL A 6 -12.13 4.94 -16.87
CA VAL A 6 -12.67 5.51 -18.12
C VAL A 6 -13.36 4.45 -18.95
N ASP A 7 -12.71 3.30 -19.13
CA ASP A 7 -13.28 2.16 -19.89
C ASP A 7 -14.55 1.63 -19.24
N TYR A 8 -14.55 1.51 -17.90
CA TYR A 8 -15.75 1.12 -17.15
C TYR A 8 -16.90 2.10 -17.37
N LEU A 9 -16.63 3.41 -17.30
CA LEU A 9 -17.66 4.43 -17.53
C LEU A 9 -18.22 4.37 -18.95
N LYS A 10 -17.38 4.26 -19.99
CA LYS A 10 -17.80 4.16 -21.38
C LYS A 10 -18.65 2.91 -21.64
N THR A 11 -18.23 1.78 -21.06
CA THR A 11 -18.92 0.49 -21.25
C THR A 11 -20.28 0.46 -20.56
N ASN A 12 -20.38 1.01 -19.35
CA ASN A 12 -21.59 0.92 -18.54
C ASN A 12 -22.56 2.11 -18.71
N ASN A 13 -22.20 3.10 -19.53
CA ASN A 13 -23.03 4.29 -19.78
C ASN A 13 -23.09 4.60 -21.28
N PRO A 14 -23.62 3.71 -22.13
CA PRO A 14 -23.61 3.87 -23.60
C PRO A 14 -24.40 5.10 -24.07
N GLN A 15 -25.24 5.68 -23.22
CA GLN A 15 -25.98 6.92 -23.50
C GLN A 15 -25.11 8.17 -23.41
N ILE A 16 -23.94 8.10 -22.81
CA ILE A 16 -23.00 9.24 -22.68
C ILE A 16 -22.06 9.24 -23.91
N ASN A 17 -21.93 10.39 -24.55
CA ASN A 17 -20.99 10.52 -25.64
C ASN A 17 -19.55 10.22 -25.16
N PRO A 18 -18.89 9.17 -25.66
CA PRO A 18 -17.57 8.77 -25.19
C PRO A 18 -16.47 9.82 -25.41
N SER A 19 -16.68 10.79 -26.30
CA SER A 19 -15.71 11.87 -26.56
C SER A 19 -15.60 12.90 -25.42
N ILE A 20 -16.58 12.94 -24.49
CA ILE A 20 -16.54 13.82 -23.33
C ILE A 20 -16.01 13.15 -22.07
N ILE A 21 -15.67 11.86 -22.16
CA ILE A 21 -15.10 11.10 -21.05
C ILE A 21 -13.59 10.99 -21.26
N GLU A 22 -12.81 11.61 -20.41
CA GLU A 22 -11.36 11.58 -20.45
C GLU A 22 -10.74 11.19 -19.12
N GLU A 23 -9.52 10.72 -19.18
CA GLU A 23 -8.75 10.38 -18.01
C GLU A 23 -8.29 11.67 -17.29
N ASN A 24 -8.48 11.71 -15.97
CA ASN A 24 -7.94 12.76 -15.12
C ASN A 24 -7.24 12.08 -13.92
N PRO A 25 -5.96 11.73 -14.06
CA PRO A 25 -5.22 11.05 -13.02
C PRO A 25 -5.04 11.93 -11.79
N ASN A 26 -5.01 11.28 -10.63
CA ASN A 26 -4.61 11.96 -9.41
C ASN A 26 -3.18 12.49 -9.57
N SER A 27 -2.93 13.69 -9.11
CA SER A 27 -1.62 14.33 -9.21
C SER A 27 -1.18 14.92 -7.87
N VAL A 28 0.12 15.13 -7.74
CA VAL A 28 0.74 15.82 -6.60
C VAL A 28 1.58 16.99 -7.09
N ASP A 29 1.65 18.01 -6.30
CA ASP A 29 2.54 19.14 -6.53
C ASP A 29 3.94 18.79 -6.00
N ILE A 30 4.81 18.35 -6.89
CA ILE A 30 6.18 17.94 -6.53
C ILE A 30 7.01 19.10 -5.98
N SER A 31 6.66 20.37 -6.28
CA SER A 31 7.35 21.53 -5.73
C SER A 31 7.14 21.69 -4.22
N LYS A 32 6.07 21.10 -3.69
CA LYS A 32 5.71 21.09 -2.27
C LYS A 32 6.24 19.90 -1.48
N ILE A 33 6.93 18.97 -2.15
CA ILE A 33 7.57 17.85 -1.47
C ILE A 33 8.73 18.39 -0.64
N MET A 34 8.45 18.63 0.64
CA MET A 34 9.47 19.13 1.57
C MET A 34 10.41 17.99 1.97
N HIS A 35 11.62 18.02 1.45
CA HIS A 35 12.73 17.18 1.92
C HIS A 35 13.23 17.66 3.30
N LYS A 36 12.37 17.61 4.32
CA LYS A 36 12.84 17.80 5.69
C LYS A 36 13.66 16.57 6.08
N ASN A 37 14.86 16.81 6.57
CA ASN A 37 15.65 15.76 7.21
C ASN A 37 14.80 15.12 8.31
N THR A 38 14.44 13.88 8.10
CA THR A 38 13.67 13.07 9.05
C THR A 38 14.63 12.03 9.57
N ASP A 39 14.82 11.97 10.88
CA ASP A 39 15.60 10.90 11.48
C ASP A 39 14.75 9.60 11.49
N CYS A 40 14.94 8.82 10.44
CA CYS A 40 14.21 7.55 10.29
C CYS A 40 14.55 6.54 11.40
N VAL A 41 15.76 6.62 11.96
CA VAL A 41 16.19 5.75 13.07
C VAL A 41 15.41 6.09 14.32
N GLU A 42 15.29 7.38 14.64
CA GLU A 42 14.55 7.84 15.80
C GLU A 42 13.05 7.48 15.69
N ILE A 43 12.45 7.64 14.52
CA ILE A 43 11.05 7.25 14.30
C ILE A 43 10.84 5.75 14.47
N ARG A 44 11.73 4.92 13.92
CA ARG A 44 11.66 3.46 14.12
C ARG A 44 11.76 3.09 15.58
N LYS A 45 12.69 3.71 16.33
CA LYS A 45 12.82 3.50 17.79
C LYS A 45 11.57 3.91 18.56
N GLN A 46 11.02 5.11 18.25
CA GLN A 46 9.81 5.63 18.88
C GLN A 46 8.62 4.68 18.75
N HIS A 47 8.51 4.01 17.60
CA HIS A 47 7.42 3.09 17.30
C HIS A 47 7.79 1.61 17.47
N HIS A 48 8.94 1.30 18.06
CA HIS A 48 9.44 -0.06 18.27
C HIS A 48 9.54 -0.88 16.98
N ILE A 49 9.85 -0.21 15.86
CA ILE A 49 10.09 -0.85 14.56
C ILE A 49 11.57 -1.28 14.49
N PRO A 50 11.88 -2.55 14.19
CA PRO A 50 13.27 -3.00 14.09
C PRO A 50 14.06 -2.24 13.01
N LEU A 51 15.34 -1.97 13.29
CA LEU A 51 16.17 -1.11 12.40
C LEU A 51 16.69 -1.84 11.16
N ASP A 52 16.86 -3.13 11.24
CA ASP A 52 17.45 -4.02 10.23
C ASP A 52 16.42 -4.66 9.28
N THR A 53 15.13 -4.53 9.59
CA THR A 53 14.05 -5.10 8.76
C THR A 53 13.68 -4.22 7.56
N THR A 54 13.10 -4.84 6.54
CA THR A 54 12.34 -4.14 5.50
C THR A 54 10.91 -3.89 5.98
N VAL A 55 10.52 -2.63 6.03
CA VAL A 55 9.24 -2.20 6.61
C VAL A 55 8.20 -1.99 5.52
N PHE A 56 7.16 -2.80 5.57
CA PHE A 56 5.98 -2.73 4.69
C PHE A 56 4.87 -1.93 5.38
N VAL A 57 4.39 -0.86 4.76
CA VAL A 57 3.36 0.00 5.36
C VAL A 57 2.04 -0.04 4.60
N TYR A 58 0.96 -0.23 5.33
CA TYR A 58 -0.39 0.01 4.88
C TYR A 58 -0.97 1.20 5.64
N GLY A 59 -1.31 2.29 4.95
CA GLY A 59 -1.84 3.50 5.58
C GLY A 59 -3.19 3.94 5.00
N GLY A 60 -4.08 4.43 5.87
CA GLY A 60 -5.35 5.06 5.48
C GLY A 60 -6.60 4.34 5.94
N ASN A 61 -7.60 4.21 5.06
CA ASN A 61 -8.90 3.61 5.42
C ASN A 61 -8.77 2.11 5.73
N LEU A 62 -9.19 1.70 6.93
CA LEU A 62 -9.31 0.31 7.37
C LEU A 62 -10.77 -0.16 7.25
N GLY A 63 -11.33 -0.04 6.06
CA GLY A 63 -12.71 -0.42 5.76
C GLY A 63 -12.83 -1.73 5.00
N LYS A 64 -14.06 -2.30 4.96
CA LYS A 64 -14.37 -3.53 4.22
C LYS A 64 -13.89 -3.54 2.77
N PRO A 65 -14.00 -2.43 2.00
CA PRO A 65 -13.56 -2.41 0.62
C PRO A 65 -12.07 -2.69 0.41
N GLN A 66 -11.28 -2.62 1.45
CA GLN A 66 -9.83 -2.83 1.35
C GLN A 66 -9.43 -4.32 1.44
N GLY A 67 -10.35 -5.22 1.79
CA GLY A 67 -10.05 -6.66 1.86
C GLY A 67 -8.93 -7.03 2.84
N LEU A 68 -8.78 -6.30 3.95
CA LEU A 68 -7.64 -6.39 4.88
C LEU A 68 -7.54 -7.74 5.62
N GLY A 69 -8.56 -8.58 5.56
CA GLY A 69 -8.44 -9.96 6.00
C GLY A 69 -7.33 -10.74 5.28
N PHE A 70 -7.01 -10.36 4.03
CA PHE A 70 -5.88 -10.94 3.32
C PHE A 70 -4.54 -10.39 3.85
N LEU A 71 -4.45 -9.10 4.17
CA LEU A 71 -3.25 -8.55 4.81
C LEU A 71 -2.92 -9.24 6.13
N LEU A 72 -3.93 -9.56 6.96
CA LEU A 72 -3.70 -10.30 8.21
C LEU A 72 -3.11 -11.70 7.94
N LYS A 73 -3.57 -12.41 6.90
CA LYS A 73 -2.98 -13.69 6.47
C LYS A 73 -1.53 -13.53 5.99
N VAL A 74 -1.23 -12.43 5.31
CA VAL A 74 0.15 -12.12 4.88
C VAL A 74 1.06 -11.92 6.10
N ILE A 75 0.63 -11.16 7.10
CA ILE A 75 1.38 -10.98 8.34
C ILE A 75 1.61 -12.33 9.04
N GLU A 76 0.56 -13.13 9.17
CA GLU A 76 0.61 -14.45 9.80
C GLU A 76 1.59 -15.39 9.08
N SER A 77 1.57 -15.41 7.75
CA SER A 77 2.48 -16.26 6.94
C SER A 77 3.95 -15.84 7.02
N ASN A 78 4.23 -14.61 7.47
CA ASN A 78 5.58 -14.07 7.63
C ASN A 78 6.04 -13.98 9.09
N LEU A 79 5.37 -14.61 10.04
CA LEU A 79 5.79 -14.58 11.47
C LEU A 79 7.23 -15.06 11.69
N ASN A 80 7.68 -16.05 10.94
CA ASN A 80 9.03 -16.60 11.06
C ASN A 80 10.08 -15.89 10.18
N ASN A 81 9.69 -14.80 9.49
CA ASN A 81 10.60 -14.03 8.65
C ASN A 81 11.09 -12.79 9.42
N SER A 82 12.32 -12.86 9.94
CA SER A 82 12.95 -11.78 10.70
C SER A 82 13.30 -10.55 9.87
N ASP A 83 13.32 -10.67 8.54
CA ASP A 83 13.76 -9.58 7.63
C ASP A 83 12.65 -8.61 7.29
N VAL A 84 11.40 -8.88 7.72
CA VAL A 84 10.23 -8.07 7.39
C VAL A 84 9.47 -7.59 8.62
N PHE A 85 8.94 -6.38 8.54
CA PHE A 85 8.06 -5.81 9.53
C PHE A 85 6.89 -5.09 8.87
N PHE A 86 5.68 -5.24 9.41
CA PHE A 86 4.46 -4.65 8.86
C PHE A 86 3.93 -3.54 9.75
N VAL A 87 3.62 -2.38 9.16
CA VAL A 87 3.00 -1.25 9.85
C VAL A 87 1.62 -1.01 9.26
N LEU A 88 0.59 -1.16 10.08
CA LEU A 88 -0.79 -0.81 9.73
C LEU A 88 -1.16 0.47 10.47
N VAL A 89 -1.51 1.53 9.75
CA VAL A 89 -1.87 2.81 10.35
C VAL A 89 -3.12 3.39 9.69
N GLY A 90 -4.15 3.66 10.50
CA GLY A 90 -5.38 4.21 9.98
C GLY A 90 -6.59 4.03 10.85
N SER A 91 -7.76 4.32 10.28
CA SER A 91 -9.06 4.16 10.91
C SER A 91 -10.08 3.65 9.90
N GLY A 92 -11.16 3.06 10.36
CA GLY A 92 -12.22 2.56 9.50
C GLY A 92 -13.09 1.51 10.18
N THR A 93 -14.10 1.04 9.47
CA THR A 93 -15.12 0.13 10.00
C THR A 93 -14.59 -1.26 10.43
N GLU A 94 -13.43 -1.66 9.92
CA GLU A 94 -12.78 -2.94 10.27
C GLU A 94 -11.72 -2.78 11.37
N TYR A 95 -11.44 -1.54 11.85
CA TYR A 95 -10.39 -1.31 12.85
C TYR A 95 -10.55 -2.19 14.10
N ALA A 96 -11.75 -2.24 14.68
CA ALA A 96 -11.99 -3.04 15.89
C ALA A 96 -11.71 -4.53 15.67
N LYS A 97 -12.08 -5.06 14.50
CA LYS A 97 -11.81 -6.45 14.12
C LYS A 97 -10.32 -6.73 13.95
N ILE A 98 -9.61 -5.80 13.31
CA ILE A 98 -8.15 -5.89 13.14
C ILE A 98 -7.46 -5.81 14.50
N SER A 99 -7.86 -4.87 15.38
CA SER A 99 -7.34 -4.74 16.75
C SER A 99 -7.52 -6.02 17.56
N SER A 100 -8.72 -6.61 17.53
CA SER A 100 -8.99 -7.89 18.19
C SER A 100 -8.12 -9.02 17.66
N TRP A 101 -7.82 -9.02 16.35
CA TRP A 101 -6.90 -10.00 15.77
C TRP A 101 -5.48 -9.79 16.31
N PHE A 102 -4.99 -8.54 16.39
CA PHE A 102 -3.68 -8.21 16.97
C PHE A 102 -3.58 -8.60 18.45
N GLU A 103 -4.60 -8.32 19.24
CA GLU A 103 -4.67 -8.69 20.66
C GLU A 103 -4.60 -10.20 20.87
N LYS A 104 -5.31 -10.95 20.02
CA LYS A 104 -5.35 -12.42 20.08
C LYS A 104 -4.05 -13.07 19.62
N ASN A 105 -3.50 -12.63 18.50
CA ASN A 105 -2.38 -13.30 17.84
C ASN A 105 -1.01 -12.72 18.23
N LYS A 106 -0.97 -11.48 18.75
CA LYS A 106 0.25 -10.78 19.23
C LYS A 106 1.41 -10.91 18.24
N PRO A 107 1.24 -10.53 16.96
CA PRO A 107 2.27 -10.69 15.95
C PRO A 107 3.48 -9.83 16.32
N HIS A 108 4.66 -10.45 16.44
CA HIS A 108 5.91 -9.74 16.77
C HIS A 108 6.53 -9.03 15.55
N ASN A 109 6.05 -9.33 14.35
CA ASN A 109 6.49 -8.76 13.07
C ASN A 109 5.54 -7.66 12.55
N ALA A 110 4.60 -7.17 13.35
CA ALA A 110 3.65 -6.17 12.89
C ALA A 110 3.20 -5.21 14.00
N LEU A 111 2.85 -4.00 13.60
CA LEU A 111 2.33 -2.92 14.44
C LEU A 111 1.00 -2.41 13.87
N LEU A 112 -0.01 -2.26 14.72
CA LEU A 112 -1.26 -1.58 14.40
C LEU A 112 -1.31 -0.23 15.12
N MET A 113 -1.59 0.83 14.37
CA MET A 113 -1.70 2.19 14.88
C MET A 113 -3.03 2.81 14.47
N GLN A 114 -3.56 3.70 15.31
CA GLN A 114 -4.65 4.61 14.94
C GLN A 114 -4.18 5.58 13.83
N SER A 115 -5.14 6.25 13.18
CA SER A 115 -4.81 7.31 12.22
C SER A 115 -3.99 8.40 12.88
N LEU A 116 -2.92 8.81 12.20
CA LEU A 116 -2.03 9.88 12.63
C LEU A 116 -2.37 11.21 11.94
N PRO A 117 -2.06 12.36 12.55
CA PRO A 117 -2.04 13.63 11.87
C PRO A 117 -1.12 13.56 10.62
N LYS A 118 -1.49 14.28 9.55
CA LYS A 118 -0.78 14.21 8.26
C LYS A 118 0.75 14.37 8.37
N GLN A 119 1.22 15.28 9.22
CA GLN A 119 2.66 15.52 9.38
C GLN A 119 3.37 14.32 10.03
N GLU A 120 2.75 13.68 11.02
CA GLU A 120 3.27 12.51 11.70
C GLU A 120 3.24 11.27 10.81
N TYR A 121 2.14 11.10 10.07
CA TYR A 121 2.05 10.05 9.06
C TYR A 121 3.15 10.17 8.00
N ASN A 122 3.42 11.39 7.50
CA ASN A 122 4.49 11.61 6.55
C ASN A 122 5.89 11.32 7.11
N LYS A 123 6.12 11.58 8.41
CA LYS A 123 7.37 11.18 9.08
C LYS A 123 7.48 9.65 9.16
N LEU A 124 6.40 8.99 9.56
CA LEU A 124 6.34 7.53 9.63
C LEU A 124 6.61 6.89 8.27
N LEU A 125 5.98 7.38 7.18
CA LEU A 125 6.22 6.87 5.83
C LEU A 125 7.69 6.93 5.43
N LYS A 126 8.41 8.00 5.77
CA LYS A 126 9.85 8.12 5.49
C LYS A 126 10.71 7.08 6.20
N SER A 127 10.20 6.48 7.28
CA SER A 127 10.87 5.41 8.01
C SER A 127 10.50 4.01 7.50
N CYS A 128 9.58 3.92 6.54
CA CYS A 128 9.14 2.68 5.90
C CYS A 128 9.80 2.53 4.52
N ASP A 129 9.81 1.29 4.01
CA ASP A 129 10.52 0.96 2.77
C ASP A 129 9.56 0.67 1.60
N ILE A 130 8.44 -0.01 1.86
CA ILE A 130 7.52 -0.52 0.83
C ILE A 130 6.08 -0.11 1.15
N GLY A 131 5.39 0.49 0.19
CA GLY A 131 3.97 0.79 0.29
C GLY A 131 3.09 -0.42 -0.05
N MET A 132 2.04 -0.65 0.70
CA MET A 132 1.06 -1.71 0.42
C MET A 132 -0.29 -1.12 0.04
N ILE A 133 -0.87 -1.63 -1.03
CA ILE A 133 -2.22 -1.29 -1.51
C ILE A 133 -3.06 -2.56 -1.49
N PHE A 134 -4.20 -2.52 -0.82
CA PHE A 134 -5.15 -3.62 -0.77
C PHE A 134 -6.52 -3.15 -1.23
N LEU A 135 -7.16 -3.94 -2.08
CA LEU A 135 -8.56 -3.83 -2.48
C LEU A 135 -9.19 -5.22 -2.43
N ASP A 136 -10.43 -5.30 -2.00
CA ASP A 136 -11.15 -6.57 -1.92
C ASP A 136 -11.33 -7.18 -3.32
N LYS A 137 -10.98 -8.44 -3.51
CA LYS A 137 -11.07 -9.15 -4.79
C LYS A 137 -12.48 -9.20 -5.42
N ARG A 138 -13.52 -8.85 -4.66
CA ARG A 138 -14.90 -8.82 -5.10
C ARG A 138 -15.30 -7.52 -5.79
N PHE A 139 -14.40 -6.55 -5.87
CA PHE A 139 -14.68 -5.33 -6.62
C PHE A 139 -14.93 -5.62 -8.09
N SER A 140 -16.02 -5.07 -8.59
CA SER A 140 -16.42 -5.09 -10.02
C SER A 140 -16.33 -3.71 -10.68
N ILE A 141 -16.04 -2.67 -9.89
CA ILE A 141 -15.84 -1.30 -10.35
C ILE A 141 -14.37 -0.94 -10.08
N PRO A 142 -13.61 -0.52 -11.10
CA PRO A 142 -12.21 -0.16 -10.92
C PRO A 142 -12.03 0.94 -9.86
N ASN A 143 -11.03 0.76 -8.99
CA ASN A 143 -10.68 1.74 -7.99
C ASN A 143 -9.18 2.07 -8.06
N PHE A 144 -8.87 3.37 -8.03
CA PHE A 144 -7.49 3.86 -8.03
C PHE A 144 -7.17 4.56 -6.70
N PRO A 145 -6.57 3.86 -5.73
CA PRO A 145 -6.37 4.37 -4.37
C PRO A 145 -5.40 5.55 -4.32
N SER A 146 -5.84 6.68 -3.75
CA SER A 146 -5.03 7.91 -3.61
C SER A 146 -3.78 7.75 -2.74
N ARG A 147 -3.74 6.70 -1.89
CA ARG A 147 -2.54 6.40 -1.06
C ARG A 147 -1.28 6.12 -1.89
N LEU A 148 -1.44 5.67 -3.14
CA LEU A 148 -0.32 5.50 -4.07
C LEU A 148 0.50 6.78 -4.16
N LEU A 149 -0.14 7.95 -4.23
CA LEU A 149 0.57 9.23 -4.34
C LEU A 149 1.52 9.48 -3.16
N SER A 150 1.07 9.18 -1.94
CA SER A 150 1.92 9.33 -0.76
C SER A 150 3.13 8.38 -0.77
N TYR A 151 2.99 7.19 -1.36
CA TYR A 151 4.12 6.27 -1.53
C TYR A 151 5.09 6.78 -2.59
N LEU A 152 4.58 7.25 -3.74
CA LEU A 152 5.41 7.83 -4.80
C LEU A 152 6.15 9.11 -4.35
N GLU A 153 5.48 9.99 -3.58
CA GLU A 153 6.12 11.17 -2.94
C GLU A 153 7.30 10.79 -2.06
N ASN A 154 7.26 9.62 -1.43
CA ASN A 154 8.34 9.10 -0.59
C ASN A 154 9.27 8.13 -1.32
N LYS A 155 9.17 8.02 -2.65
CA LYS A 155 10.00 7.15 -3.49
C LYS A 155 9.97 5.68 -3.03
N MET A 156 8.80 5.23 -2.60
CA MET A 156 8.58 3.88 -2.12
C MET A 156 8.05 3.01 -3.26
N PRO A 157 8.67 1.87 -3.54
CA PRO A 157 8.03 0.86 -4.37
C PRO A 157 6.79 0.30 -3.68
N VAL A 158 5.87 -0.28 -4.47
CA VAL A 158 4.60 -0.76 -3.94
C VAL A 158 4.32 -2.23 -4.24
N ILE A 159 3.58 -2.90 -3.36
CA ILE A 159 2.85 -4.13 -3.68
C ILE A 159 1.36 -3.80 -3.67
N ALA A 160 0.70 -4.02 -4.79
CA ALA A 160 -0.74 -3.83 -4.93
C ALA A 160 -1.44 -5.19 -5.01
N ALA A 161 -2.12 -5.58 -3.94
CA ALA A 161 -2.96 -6.77 -3.85
C ALA A 161 -4.43 -6.36 -4.04
N THR A 162 -4.92 -6.45 -5.27
CA THR A 162 -6.19 -5.88 -5.68
C THR A 162 -7.14 -6.91 -6.32
N ASP A 163 -8.29 -6.44 -6.73
CA ASP A 163 -9.22 -7.15 -7.61
C ASP A 163 -8.67 -7.26 -9.05
N SER A 164 -9.43 -7.88 -9.93
CA SER A 164 -9.05 -8.11 -11.33
C SER A 164 -9.44 -6.97 -12.29
N VAL A 165 -10.17 -5.95 -11.82
CA VAL A 165 -10.66 -4.85 -12.67
C VAL A 165 -9.92 -3.53 -12.41
N SER A 166 -9.29 -3.38 -11.25
CA SER A 166 -8.48 -2.21 -10.89
C SER A 166 -7.07 -2.31 -11.50
N ASP A 167 -6.62 -1.24 -12.14
CA ASP A 167 -5.37 -1.20 -12.89
C ASP A 167 -4.15 -0.68 -12.12
N VAL A 168 -4.32 -0.24 -10.87
CA VAL A 168 -3.24 0.34 -10.06
C VAL A 168 -2.01 -0.59 -9.90
N GLY A 169 -2.24 -1.89 -9.72
CA GLY A 169 -1.15 -2.87 -9.62
C GLY A 169 -0.44 -3.07 -10.95
N TYR A 170 -1.21 -3.17 -12.03
CA TYR A 170 -0.68 -3.31 -13.39
C TYR A 170 0.17 -2.08 -13.78
N ILE A 171 -0.34 -0.87 -13.54
CA ILE A 171 0.39 0.39 -13.79
C ILE A 171 1.70 0.42 -12.99
N ALA A 172 1.68 0.00 -11.72
CA ALA A 172 2.89 -0.05 -10.90
C ALA A 172 3.94 -1.02 -11.47
N GLN A 173 3.50 -2.17 -11.97
CA GLN A 173 4.36 -3.20 -12.53
C GLN A 173 4.94 -2.80 -13.89
N GLU A 174 4.13 -2.28 -14.80
CA GLU A 174 4.59 -1.82 -16.13
C GLU A 174 5.59 -0.67 -16.04
N ASN A 175 5.38 0.26 -15.11
CA ASN A 175 6.29 1.38 -14.89
C ASN A 175 7.49 1.03 -13.99
N GLY A 176 7.57 -0.20 -13.51
CA GLY A 176 8.72 -0.73 -12.78
C GLY A 176 8.88 -0.18 -11.37
N PHE A 177 7.83 0.39 -10.76
CA PHE A 177 7.86 0.86 -9.38
C PHE A 177 7.06 -0.03 -8.41
N GLY A 178 6.56 -1.20 -8.85
CA GLY A 178 5.81 -2.09 -7.96
C GLY A 178 5.51 -3.46 -8.53
N PHE A 179 4.71 -4.21 -7.79
CA PHE A 179 4.22 -5.54 -8.16
C PHE A 179 2.71 -5.62 -8.03
N SER A 180 2.08 -6.31 -8.99
CA SER A 180 0.65 -6.60 -9.00
C SER A 180 0.39 -8.01 -8.50
N VAL A 181 -0.59 -8.16 -7.61
CA VAL A 181 -1.04 -9.45 -7.05
C VAL A 181 -2.55 -9.45 -6.99
N LEU A 182 -3.19 -10.58 -7.27
CA LEU A 182 -4.61 -10.73 -7.00
C LEU A 182 -4.83 -10.86 -5.48
N ASN A 183 -5.76 -10.09 -4.91
CA ASN A 183 -6.07 -10.20 -3.48
C ASN A 183 -6.56 -11.62 -3.15
N GLY A 184 -5.81 -12.32 -2.30
CA GLY A 184 -6.00 -13.72 -1.93
C GLY A 184 -4.91 -14.66 -2.44
N ASP A 185 -4.04 -14.23 -3.36
CA ASP A 185 -2.88 -15.00 -3.82
C ASP A 185 -1.70 -14.83 -2.84
N LEU A 186 -1.70 -15.70 -1.82
CA LEU A 186 -0.71 -15.66 -0.75
C LEU A 186 0.69 -16.07 -1.23
N GLU A 187 0.78 -16.95 -2.22
CA GLU A 187 2.05 -17.39 -2.77
C GLU A 187 2.76 -16.26 -3.51
N SER A 188 2.07 -15.60 -4.42
CA SER A 188 2.65 -14.48 -5.20
C SER A 188 3.04 -13.31 -4.31
N ILE A 189 2.20 -12.91 -3.33
CA ILE A 189 2.55 -11.79 -2.47
C ILE A 189 3.77 -12.10 -1.60
N ASN A 190 3.89 -13.32 -1.06
CA ASN A 190 5.04 -13.73 -0.25
C ASN A 190 6.32 -13.81 -1.09
N ARG A 191 6.24 -14.24 -2.35
CA ARG A 191 7.38 -14.21 -3.27
C ARG A 191 7.90 -12.78 -3.49
N TYR A 192 7.01 -11.79 -3.65
CA TYR A 192 7.41 -10.39 -3.80
C TYR A 192 7.90 -9.77 -2.50
N ILE A 193 7.29 -10.10 -1.35
CA ILE A 193 7.79 -9.69 -0.03
C ILE A 193 9.23 -10.17 0.15
N LYS A 194 9.51 -11.45 -0.11
CA LYS A 194 10.85 -12.01 -0.05
C LYS A 194 11.81 -11.27 -0.98
N LYS A 195 11.44 -11.09 -2.25
CA LYS A 195 12.28 -10.37 -3.24
C LYS A 195 12.65 -8.96 -2.77
N LEU A 196 11.68 -8.22 -2.20
CA LEU A 196 11.88 -6.85 -1.72
C LEU A 196 12.66 -6.81 -0.40
N SER A 197 12.52 -7.78 0.49
CA SER A 197 13.30 -7.82 1.74
C SER A 197 14.77 -8.16 1.50
N GLU A 198 15.07 -8.99 0.51
CA GLU A 198 16.44 -9.41 0.18
C GLU A 198 17.23 -8.36 -0.64
N ASN A 199 16.56 -7.38 -1.28
CA ASN A 199 17.22 -6.51 -2.27
C ASN A 199 16.93 -5.00 -2.06
N LYS A 200 17.51 -4.43 -1.00
CA LYS A 200 17.34 -2.99 -0.65
C LYS A 200 17.82 -2.03 -1.74
N SER A 201 18.82 -2.40 -2.55
CA SER A 201 19.33 -1.56 -3.65
C SER A 201 18.33 -1.50 -4.81
N GLU A 202 17.68 -2.61 -5.13
CA GLU A 202 16.62 -2.69 -6.13
C GLU A 202 15.38 -1.88 -5.69
N ASN A 203 15.02 -1.93 -4.42
CA ASN A 203 13.91 -1.14 -3.88
C ASN A 203 14.14 0.36 -4.09
N LYS A 204 15.36 0.86 -3.85
CA LYS A 204 15.72 2.26 -4.12
C LYS A 204 15.61 2.61 -5.60
N ARG A 205 16.04 1.72 -6.49
CA ARG A 205 15.94 1.90 -7.94
C ARG A 205 14.49 1.93 -8.40
N MET A 206 13.64 1.04 -7.87
CA MET A 206 12.21 1.01 -8.16
C MET A 206 11.50 2.31 -7.70
N GLY A 207 11.84 2.82 -6.54
CA GLY A 207 11.27 4.07 -6.01
C GLY A 207 11.70 5.35 -6.77
N GLN A 208 12.65 5.25 -7.71
CA GLN A 208 13.11 6.37 -8.55
C GLN A 208 12.44 6.38 -9.93
N LYS A 209 11.61 5.38 -10.24
CA LYS A 209 10.84 5.26 -11.49
C LYS A 209 9.57 6.12 -11.43
#